data_9ba388066c8f644fbfeb4feefdbfc4b9
#
_entry.id   9ba388066c8f644fbfeb4feefdbfc4b9
#
_cell.length_a   1.000
_cell.length_b   1.000
_cell.length_c   1.000
_cell.angle_alpha   90.00
_cell.angle_beta   90.00
_cell.angle_gamma   90.00
#
_symmetry.space_group_name_H-M   'P 1'
#
loop_
_entity.id
_entity.type
_entity.pdbx_description
1 polymer ?
#
loop_
_entity_poly.entity_id
_entity_poly.type
_entity_poly.pdbx_seq_one_letter_code
_entity_poly.pdbx_strand_id
1 'polypeptide(L)'
;GSGIAYNSGYISLSIDNEMDFGEFEFQIDFSPAFVEITNIIPTERFTFDSFQINNNHVTFVNPLITSGNGPILSLELFNNVGVETEVTVSYDMCLAYTIEGDEVGISILDDALYQIEAPSQTYSIVDGTGSIGGGASTILELENTVPIAMAVVKISNEPQVLIPYDEPFEDLNENGVYDDGENFVDWNENNVWSPMVEILALSENWDINVNSDDEEITIGITNWQEPLEPGSRQLFRINYSVGEAASLNDIISITSESLILLDAWGNNGVTTTNNEGTITINDMLSNSKAFNNIPTYFSIDKIFPNPFNPITKISFSVPMSEEGIKISIYNIL
;
A
#
# COMPACT_ATOMS: atom_id res chain seq x y z
N GLY A 1 -9.76 -2.60 24.65
CA GLY A 1 -8.68 -2.36 23.68
C GLY A 1 -9.12 -2.68 22.27
N SER A 2 -8.35 -2.28 21.29
CA SER A 2 -8.57 -2.63 19.88
C SER A 2 -7.27 -2.73 19.11
N GLY A 3 -7.31 -3.41 17.99
CA GLY A 3 -6.24 -3.52 17.01
C GLY A 3 -6.78 -3.95 15.66
N ILE A 4 -5.95 -3.94 14.64
CA ILE A 4 -6.30 -4.36 13.28
C ILE A 4 -5.82 -5.80 13.09
N ALA A 5 -6.57 -6.59 12.33
CA ALA A 5 -6.20 -7.95 11.94
C ALA A 5 -4.77 -8.00 11.34
N TYR A 6 -4.00 -9.01 11.70
CA TYR A 6 -2.57 -9.19 11.35
C TYR A 6 -1.67 -7.98 11.67
N ASN A 7 -2.05 -7.19 12.66
CA ASN A 7 -1.27 -6.05 13.11
C ASN A 7 -1.23 -6.00 14.64
N SER A 8 -0.39 -5.12 15.19
CA SER A 8 -0.37 -4.89 16.63
C SER A 8 -1.52 -4.00 17.09
N GLY A 9 -1.98 -4.27 18.30
CA GLY A 9 -2.90 -3.44 19.05
C GLY A 9 -2.49 -3.37 20.52
N TYR A 10 -3.23 -2.63 21.33
CA TYR A 10 -2.83 -2.37 22.70
C TYR A 10 -3.98 -2.56 23.67
N ILE A 11 -3.68 -3.12 24.85
CA ILE A 11 -4.57 -3.16 25.99
C ILE A 11 -3.81 -2.69 27.24
N SER A 12 -4.47 -1.90 28.09
CA SER A 12 -3.86 -1.40 29.32
C SER A 12 -4.27 -2.25 30.52
N LEU A 13 -3.29 -2.61 31.34
CA LEU A 13 -3.51 -3.23 32.65
C LEU A 13 -3.49 -2.16 33.72
N SER A 14 -4.54 -2.06 34.52
CA SER A 14 -4.68 -1.10 35.61
C SER A 14 -4.78 -1.82 36.94
N ILE A 15 -4.16 -1.26 37.97
CA ILE A 15 -4.23 -1.73 39.36
C ILE A 15 -4.59 -0.58 40.29
N ASP A 16 -5.45 -0.88 41.28
CA ASP A 16 -5.69 -0.03 42.43
C ASP A 16 -5.04 -0.70 43.66
N ASN A 17 -3.98 -0.09 44.18
CA ASN A 17 -3.18 -0.63 45.28
C ASN A 17 -2.82 0.44 46.29
N GLU A 18 -3.03 0.13 47.58
CA GLU A 18 -2.71 1.04 48.68
C GLU A 18 -1.23 0.98 49.12
N MET A 19 -0.52 -0.07 48.71
CA MET A 19 0.89 -0.30 49.10
C MET A 19 1.72 -0.70 47.85
N ASP A 20 3.01 -0.50 47.91
CA ASP A 20 3.92 -0.86 46.83
C ASP A 20 4.12 -2.39 46.71
N PHE A 21 4.16 -2.92 45.49
CA PHE A 21 4.45 -4.33 45.22
C PHE A 21 5.90 -4.49 44.78
N GLY A 22 6.59 -5.48 45.34
CA GLY A 22 7.97 -5.85 45.01
C GLY A 22 8.09 -7.09 44.15
N GLU A 23 7.01 -7.89 44.03
CA GLU A 23 6.88 -9.00 43.08
C GLU A 23 5.50 -8.93 42.41
N PHE A 24 5.49 -9.22 41.12
CA PHE A 24 4.27 -9.21 40.31
C PHE A 24 4.43 -10.15 39.11
N GLU A 25 3.43 -11.00 38.91
CA GLU A 25 3.28 -11.83 37.72
C GLU A 25 1.82 -12.04 37.38
N PHE A 26 1.53 -12.27 36.11
CA PHE A 26 0.16 -12.54 35.65
C PHE A 26 0.14 -13.45 34.42
N GLN A 27 -0.98 -14.14 34.26
CA GLN A 27 -1.34 -14.86 33.06
C GLN A 27 -2.68 -14.36 32.54
N ILE A 28 -2.74 -14.15 31.21
CA ILE A 28 -3.95 -13.70 30.52
C ILE A 28 -4.36 -14.77 29.53
N ASP A 29 -5.66 -15.07 29.50
CA ASP A 29 -6.29 -15.88 28.49
C ASP A 29 -7.05 -15.01 27.49
N PHE A 30 -6.91 -15.38 26.23
CA PHE A 30 -7.63 -14.78 25.11
C PHE A 30 -8.60 -15.79 24.52
N SER A 31 -9.88 -15.46 24.46
CA SER A 31 -10.91 -16.34 23.90
C SER A 31 -11.76 -15.64 22.84
N PRO A 32 -11.65 -16.04 21.56
CA PRO A 32 -10.78 -17.07 21.00
C PRO A 32 -9.28 -16.68 21.02
N ALA A 33 -8.39 -17.69 20.95
CA ALA A 33 -6.94 -17.53 21.08
C ALA A 33 -6.28 -16.98 19.79
N PHE A 34 -6.73 -15.83 19.33
CA PHE A 34 -6.24 -15.14 18.13
C PHE A 34 -5.22 -14.04 18.44
N VAL A 35 -4.83 -13.88 19.70
CA VAL A 35 -4.00 -12.78 20.16
C VAL A 35 -2.84 -13.32 20.97
N GLU A 36 -1.66 -12.74 20.74
CA GLU A 36 -0.44 -13.04 21.48
C GLU A 36 0.16 -11.76 22.06
N ILE A 37 0.67 -11.82 23.29
CA ILE A 37 1.41 -10.70 23.88
C ILE A 37 2.81 -10.69 23.27
N THR A 38 3.19 -9.59 22.61
CA THR A 38 4.49 -9.44 21.95
C THR A 38 5.43 -8.52 22.69
N ASN A 39 4.89 -7.55 23.44
CA ASN A 39 5.70 -6.59 24.17
C ASN A 39 4.95 -5.99 25.36
N ILE A 40 5.69 -5.36 26.27
CA ILE A 40 5.18 -4.72 27.48
C ILE A 40 5.75 -3.32 27.57
N ILE A 41 4.90 -2.33 27.70
CA ILE A 41 5.25 -0.92 27.84
C ILE A 41 4.84 -0.46 29.24
N PRO A 42 5.78 -0.25 30.17
CA PRO A 42 5.46 0.19 31.52
C PRO A 42 5.03 1.67 31.54
N THR A 43 4.22 2.02 32.54
CA THR A 43 3.95 3.42 32.92
C THR A 43 4.97 3.89 33.96
N GLU A 44 4.87 5.16 34.40
CA GLU A 44 5.71 5.70 35.47
C GLU A 44 5.53 4.99 36.83
N ARG A 45 4.38 4.32 37.02
CA ARG A 45 4.08 3.57 38.26
C ARG A 45 4.69 2.19 38.31
N PHE A 46 5.22 1.67 37.21
CA PHE A 46 5.76 0.33 37.12
C PHE A 46 7.17 0.35 36.54
N THR A 47 8.13 -0.12 37.31
CA THR A 47 9.53 -0.29 36.89
C THR A 47 9.97 -1.73 37.07
N PHE A 48 10.85 -2.21 36.19
CA PHE A 48 11.47 -3.54 36.24
C PHE A 48 12.76 -3.55 35.43
N ASP A 49 13.62 -4.53 35.68
CA ASP A 49 14.87 -4.69 34.93
C ASP A 49 14.66 -5.39 33.60
N SER A 50 13.84 -6.44 33.60
CA SER A 50 13.48 -7.21 32.39
C SER A 50 12.17 -7.97 32.63
N PHE A 51 11.61 -8.52 31.54
CA PHE A 51 10.42 -9.38 31.60
C PHE A 51 10.60 -10.61 30.70
N GLN A 52 9.77 -11.62 30.92
CA GLN A 52 9.64 -12.79 30.08
C GLN A 52 8.14 -13.04 29.80
N ILE A 53 7.84 -13.43 28.57
CA ILE A 53 6.51 -13.84 28.12
C ILE A 53 6.59 -15.29 27.70
N ASN A 54 5.74 -16.14 28.28
CA ASN A 54 5.66 -17.55 27.93
C ASN A 54 4.20 -18.00 27.93
N ASN A 55 3.62 -18.23 26.76
CA ASN A 55 2.19 -18.55 26.58
C ASN A 55 1.26 -17.58 27.33
N ASN A 56 1.47 -16.27 27.11
CA ASN A 56 0.73 -15.17 27.77
C ASN A 56 0.89 -15.12 29.30
N HIS A 57 1.76 -15.92 29.88
CA HIS A 57 2.24 -15.77 31.25
C HIS A 57 3.44 -14.80 31.24
N VAL A 58 3.33 -13.74 32.04
CA VAL A 58 4.29 -12.66 32.13
C VAL A 58 4.91 -12.62 33.50
N THR A 59 6.24 -12.69 33.53
CA THR A 59 7.04 -12.56 34.74
C THR A 59 8.03 -11.42 34.61
N PHE A 60 8.36 -10.77 35.74
CA PHE A 60 9.26 -9.62 35.79
C PHE A 60 10.45 -9.87 36.71
N VAL A 61 11.58 -9.25 36.38
CA VAL A 61 12.77 -9.24 37.24
C VAL A 61 12.85 -7.89 37.95
N ASN A 62 12.93 -7.93 39.29
CA ASN A 62 12.96 -6.75 40.18
C ASN A 62 11.81 -5.76 39.87
N PRO A 63 10.56 -6.21 39.82
CA PRO A 63 9.44 -5.31 39.60
C PRO A 63 9.20 -4.41 40.82
N LEU A 64 8.80 -3.17 40.56
CA LEU A 64 8.29 -2.26 41.56
C LEU A 64 7.03 -1.56 41.03
N ILE A 65 5.88 -1.85 41.61
CA ILE A 65 4.63 -1.13 41.33
C ILE A 65 4.37 -0.20 42.52
N THR A 66 4.42 1.10 42.27
CA THR A 66 4.10 2.10 43.28
C THR A 66 2.60 2.16 43.58
N SER A 67 2.25 2.41 44.85
CA SER A 67 0.87 2.57 45.28
C SER A 67 0.11 3.64 44.50
N GLY A 68 -1.17 3.42 44.27
CA GLY A 68 -2.04 4.33 43.54
C GLY A 68 -3.09 3.61 42.68
N ASN A 69 -3.82 4.37 41.88
CA ASN A 69 -4.89 3.87 41.01
C ASN A 69 -4.57 4.16 39.53
N GLY A 70 -4.96 3.24 38.65
CA GLY A 70 -4.87 3.40 37.21
C GLY A 70 -3.85 2.51 36.51
N PRO A 71 -3.48 2.80 35.25
CA PRO A 71 -2.67 1.92 34.45
C PRO A 71 -1.24 1.80 34.99
N ILE A 72 -0.76 0.55 35.00
CA ILE A 72 0.64 0.22 35.34
C ILE A 72 1.45 -0.12 34.08
N LEU A 73 0.83 -0.73 33.08
CA LEU A 73 1.47 -1.08 31.82
C LEU A 73 0.45 -1.13 30.67
N SER A 74 0.96 -1.10 29.44
CA SER A 74 0.25 -1.49 28.23
C SER A 74 0.89 -2.75 27.65
N LEU A 75 0.06 -3.70 27.28
CA LEU A 75 0.46 -4.90 26.52
C LEU A 75 0.34 -4.58 25.03
N GLU A 76 1.39 -4.80 24.28
CA GLU A 76 1.34 -4.85 22.84
C GLU A 76 0.94 -6.27 22.43
N LEU A 77 -0.11 -6.33 21.62
CA LEU A 77 -0.74 -7.59 21.21
C LEU A 77 -0.60 -7.75 19.71
N PHE A 78 -0.21 -8.92 19.23
CA PHE A 78 -0.28 -9.26 17.83
C PHE A 78 -1.56 -10.05 17.54
N ASN A 79 -2.33 -9.61 16.52
CA ASN A 79 -3.62 -10.18 16.17
C ASN A 79 -3.44 -11.20 15.04
N ASN A 80 -3.42 -12.47 15.39
CA ASN A 80 -3.22 -13.59 14.45
C ASN A 80 -4.56 -14.07 13.84
N VAL A 81 -5.31 -13.13 13.26
CA VAL A 81 -6.59 -13.41 12.59
C VAL A 81 -6.82 -12.40 11.47
N GLY A 82 -7.46 -12.83 10.37
CA GLY A 82 -7.70 -12.02 9.18
C GLY A 82 -9.09 -11.40 9.07
N VAL A 83 -9.90 -11.50 10.11
CA VAL A 83 -11.30 -11.03 10.10
C VAL A 83 -11.61 -10.23 11.35
N GLU A 84 -12.63 -9.37 11.26
CA GLU A 84 -13.19 -8.70 12.42
C GLU A 84 -13.67 -9.71 13.45
N THR A 85 -13.22 -9.54 14.68
CA THR A 85 -13.66 -10.41 15.78
C THR A 85 -13.51 -9.74 17.13
N GLU A 86 -14.28 -10.20 18.09
CA GLU A 86 -14.18 -9.80 19.50
C GLU A 86 -13.48 -10.90 20.29
N VAL A 87 -12.50 -10.52 21.09
CA VAL A 87 -11.73 -11.40 21.95
C VAL A 87 -12.00 -11.04 23.40
N THR A 88 -12.50 -11.99 24.18
CA THR A 88 -12.58 -11.84 25.62
C THR A 88 -11.19 -12.00 26.21
N VAL A 89 -10.81 -11.07 27.07
CA VAL A 89 -9.52 -11.04 27.77
C VAL A 89 -9.80 -11.28 29.25
N SER A 90 -9.39 -12.42 29.76
CA SER A 90 -9.57 -12.82 31.15
C SER A 90 -8.21 -13.11 31.81
N TYR A 91 -8.18 -13.01 33.14
CA TYR A 91 -7.01 -13.37 33.92
C TYR A 91 -7.15 -14.81 34.42
N ASP A 92 -6.19 -15.66 34.06
CA ASP A 92 -6.10 -17.01 34.60
C ASP A 92 -5.33 -17.00 35.94
N MET A 93 -4.32 -16.15 36.05
CA MET A 93 -3.51 -15.99 37.24
C MET A 93 -3.03 -14.54 37.41
N CYS A 94 -3.04 -14.05 38.66
CA CYS A 94 -2.40 -12.79 39.01
C CYS A 94 -1.85 -12.89 40.44
N LEU A 95 -0.54 -12.76 40.59
CA LEU A 95 0.14 -12.84 41.88
C LEU A 95 0.93 -11.55 42.13
N ALA A 96 0.84 -11.06 43.37
CA ALA A 96 1.62 -9.93 43.84
C ALA A 96 2.07 -10.15 45.28
N TYR A 97 3.25 -9.63 45.57
CA TYR A 97 3.82 -9.61 46.93
C TYR A 97 4.28 -8.19 47.29
N THR A 98 4.16 -7.85 48.54
CA THR A 98 4.72 -6.59 49.03
C THR A 98 6.26 -6.57 48.91
N ILE A 99 6.86 -5.42 49.17
CA ILE A 99 8.35 -5.30 49.22
C ILE A 99 8.92 -6.18 50.34
N GLU A 100 8.17 -6.44 51.41
CA GLU A 100 8.55 -7.33 52.50
C GLU A 100 8.38 -8.82 52.19
N GLY A 101 7.72 -9.14 51.06
CA GLY A 101 7.49 -10.52 50.62
C GLY A 101 6.20 -11.13 51.12
N ASP A 102 5.26 -10.34 51.65
CA ASP A 102 3.94 -10.80 52.02
C ASP A 102 3.04 -10.89 50.80
N GLU A 103 2.31 -12.01 50.64
CA GLU A 103 1.36 -12.21 49.57
C GLU A 103 0.18 -11.22 49.67
N VAL A 104 -0.16 -10.61 48.54
CA VAL A 104 -1.29 -9.68 48.42
C VAL A 104 -2.46 -10.35 47.73
N GLY A 105 -3.63 -10.33 48.39
CA GLY A 105 -4.85 -10.80 47.77
C GLY A 105 -5.31 -9.84 46.65
N ILE A 106 -5.37 -10.32 45.43
CA ILE A 106 -5.82 -9.56 44.27
C ILE A 106 -7.27 -9.92 43.94
N SER A 107 -8.14 -8.91 43.82
CA SER A 107 -9.48 -9.07 43.30
C SER A 107 -9.50 -8.62 41.82
N ILE A 108 -9.81 -9.54 40.94
CA ILE A 108 -10.02 -9.26 39.51
C ILE A 108 -11.49 -8.80 39.37
N LEU A 109 -11.71 -7.65 38.76
CA LEU A 109 -13.05 -7.06 38.69
C LEU A 109 -13.88 -7.74 37.62
N ASP A 110 -13.49 -7.65 36.36
CA ASP A 110 -14.25 -8.20 35.22
C ASP A 110 -13.30 -8.55 34.07
N ASP A 111 -13.77 -9.43 33.20
CA ASP A 111 -13.12 -9.68 31.90
C ASP A 111 -13.19 -8.42 31.02
N ALA A 112 -12.19 -8.22 30.21
CA ALA A 112 -12.15 -7.13 29.25
C ALA A 112 -12.46 -7.62 27.82
N LEU A 113 -12.92 -6.71 26.99
CA LEU A 113 -13.11 -6.96 25.57
C LEU A 113 -12.00 -6.28 24.76
N TYR A 114 -11.48 -7.03 23.80
CA TYR A 114 -10.53 -6.55 22.82
C TYR A 114 -11.11 -6.76 21.43
N GLN A 115 -11.29 -5.66 20.69
CA GLN A 115 -11.88 -5.66 19.37
C GLN A 115 -10.78 -5.74 18.31
N ILE A 116 -10.82 -6.76 17.47
CA ILE A 116 -9.97 -6.85 16.28
C ILE A 116 -10.80 -6.32 15.10
N GLU A 117 -10.34 -5.24 14.50
CA GLU A 117 -10.95 -4.65 13.32
C GLU A 117 -10.44 -5.35 12.06
N ALA A 118 -11.30 -5.49 11.05
CA ALA A 118 -10.91 -6.03 9.77
C ALA A 118 -9.84 -5.15 9.11
N PRO A 119 -8.90 -5.73 8.34
CA PRO A 119 -7.94 -4.94 7.59
C PRO A 119 -8.65 -4.06 6.57
N SER A 120 -8.23 -2.82 6.45
CA SER A 120 -8.77 -1.85 5.50
C SER A 120 -7.85 -1.76 4.28
N GLN A 121 -8.45 -1.86 3.10
CA GLN A 121 -7.75 -1.69 1.83
C GLN A 121 -8.55 -0.72 0.98
N THR A 122 -7.88 0.22 0.35
CA THR A 122 -8.49 1.18 -0.58
C THR A 122 -7.97 0.90 -1.97
N TYR A 123 -8.87 0.67 -2.89
CA TYR A 123 -8.60 0.52 -4.29
C TYR A 123 -9.28 1.67 -5.04
N SER A 124 -8.60 2.29 -5.99
CA SER A 124 -9.15 3.39 -6.78
C SER A 124 -8.71 3.34 -8.24
N ILE A 125 -9.60 3.83 -9.10
CA ILE A 125 -9.33 4.12 -10.51
C ILE A 125 -9.07 5.62 -10.61
N VAL A 126 -7.90 6.00 -11.09
CA VAL A 126 -7.50 7.40 -11.23
C VAL A 126 -8.01 7.95 -12.56
N ASP A 127 -8.55 9.15 -12.54
CA ASP A 127 -8.99 9.82 -13.76
C ASP A 127 -7.86 9.97 -14.77
N GLY A 128 -8.17 9.69 -16.03
CA GLY A 128 -7.24 9.73 -17.14
C GLY A 128 -7.63 10.71 -18.24
N THR A 129 -6.80 10.77 -19.24
CA THR A 129 -7.07 11.55 -20.46
C THR A 129 -6.78 10.71 -21.69
N GLY A 130 -7.45 11.01 -22.78
CA GLY A 130 -7.22 10.39 -24.09
C GLY A 130 -7.36 11.41 -25.22
N SER A 131 -6.97 11.03 -26.43
CA SER A 131 -7.08 11.85 -27.63
C SER A 131 -7.76 11.09 -28.76
N ILE A 132 -8.61 11.76 -29.55
CA ILE A 132 -9.31 11.16 -30.69
C ILE A 132 -8.30 10.61 -31.69
N GLY A 133 -8.43 9.32 -32.04
CA GLY A 133 -7.54 8.63 -32.96
C GLY A 133 -6.14 8.32 -32.39
N GLY A 134 -5.97 8.51 -31.09
CA GLY A 134 -4.76 8.17 -30.32
C GLY A 134 -5.04 7.24 -29.16
N GLY A 135 -4.22 7.30 -28.15
CA GLY A 135 -4.35 6.51 -26.93
C GLY A 135 -5.08 7.25 -25.81
N ALA A 136 -5.49 6.47 -24.82
CA ALA A 136 -5.97 6.93 -23.51
C ALA A 136 -5.42 6.00 -22.44
N SER A 137 -5.31 6.46 -21.19
CA SER A 137 -4.90 5.59 -20.11
C SER A 137 -5.53 5.98 -18.77
N THR A 138 -5.67 4.99 -17.91
CA THR A 138 -6.01 5.16 -16.48
C THR A 138 -5.03 4.40 -15.61
N ILE A 139 -4.97 4.74 -14.33
CA ILE A 139 -4.10 4.09 -13.35
C ILE A 139 -4.96 3.46 -12.26
N LEU A 140 -4.57 2.27 -11.84
CA LEU A 140 -5.14 1.57 -10.70
C LEU A 140 -4.21 1.73 -9.50
N GLU A 141 -4.72 2.29 -8.41
CA GLU A 141 -4.01 2.49 -7.16
C GLU A 141 -4.54 1.56 -6.08
N LEU A 142 -3.64 1.07 -5.24
CA LEU A 142 -3.95 0.29 -4.05
C LEU A 142 -3.26 0.89 -2.83
N GLU A 143 -4.03 1.08 -1.76
CA GLU A 143 -3.52 1.30 -0.41
C GLU A 143 -3.95 0.12 0.46
N ASN A 144 -2.98 -0.61 0.98
CA ASN A 144 -3.22 -1.81 1.80
C ASN A 144 -2.57 -1.66 3.17
N THR A 145 -3.26 -2.14 4.21
CA THR A 145 -2.79 -2.14 5.60
C THR A 145 -2.19 -3.49 6.01
N VAL A 146 -2.40 -4.52 5.22
CA VAL A 146 -1.83 -5.86 5.41
C VAL A 146 -1.17 -6.34 4.11
N PRO A 147 -0.19 -7.27 4.18
CA PRO A 147 0.43 -7.82 2.98
C PRO A 147 -0.58 -8.50 2.07
N ILE A 148 -0.57 -8.19 0.76
CA ILE A 148 -1.47 -8.76 -0.24
C ILE A 148 -0.73 -9.78 -1.08
N ALA A 149 -1.22 -11.02 -1.13
CA ALA A 149 -0.65 -12.11 -1.92
C ALA A 149 -1.37 -12.36 -3.25
N MET A 150 -2.62 -11.93 -3.38
CA MET A 150 -3.41 -12.10 -4.59
C MET A 150 -4.37 -10.92 -4.79
N ALA A 151 -4.45 -10.45 -6.02
CA ALA A 151 -5.53 -9.55 -6.44
C ALA A 151 -6.13 -10.01 -7.76
N VAL A 152 -7.45 -9.89 -7.89
CA VAL A 152 -8.17 -10.04 -9.16
C VAL A 152 -9.06 -8.83 -9.33
N VAL A 153 -8.84 -8.09 -10.40
CA VAL A 153 -9.57 -6.87 -10.73
C VAL A 153 -10.27 -7.07 -12.06
N LYS A 154 -11.55 -6.75 -12.11
CA LYS A 154 -12.34 -6.74 -13.35
C LYS A 154 -12.79 -5.33 -13.63
N ILE A 155 -12.44 -4.81 -14.80
CA ILE A 155 -12.68 -3.43 -15.21
C ILE A 155 -13.50 -3.42 -16.49
N SER A 156 -14.58 -2.66 -16.49
CA SER A 156 -15.44 -2.45 -17.64
C SER A 156 -15.24 -1.06 -18.24
N ASN A 157 -15.33 -0.97 -19.55
CA ASN A 157 -15.20 0.26 -20.33
C ASN A 157 -16.32 0.34 -21.39
N GLU A 158 -16.47 1.50 -22.02
CA GLU A 158 -17.38 1.67 -23.15
C GLU A 158 -16.73 1.17 -24.46
N PRO A 159 -17.08 -0.04 -24.98
CA PRO A 159 -16.30 -0.73 -26.02
C PRO A 159 -16.31 -0.02 -27.38
N GLN A 160 -17.26 0.88 -27.63
CA GLN A 160 -17.30 1.65 -28.88
C GLN A 160 -16.36 2.88 -28.85
N VAL A 161 -15.91 3.27 -27.67
CA VAL A 161 -15.14 4.50 -27.43
C VAL A 161 -13.74 4.19 -26.94
N LEU A 162 -13.60 3.26 -26.00
CA LEU A 162 -12.32 2.83 -25.44
C LEU A 162 -12.14 1.33 -25.69
N ILE A 163 -11.13 0.97 -26.41
CA ILE A 163 -10.79 -0.42 -26.73
C ILE A 163 -9.47 -0.73 -26.06
N PRO A 164 -9.43 -1.70 -25.11
CA PRO A 164 -8.18 -2.15 -24.51
C PRO A 164 -7.25 -2.69 -25.60
N TYR A 165 -6.04 -2.18 -25.69
CA TYR A 165 -5.17 -2.54 -26.80
C TYR A 165 -3.69 -2.29 -26.48
N ASP A 166 -2.83 -3.25 -26.90
CA ASP A 166 -1.39 -3.03 -26.95
C ASP A 166 -1.07 -2.03 -28.09
N GLU A 167 -0.05 -1.21 -27.91
CA GLU A 167 0.42 -0.37 -29.00
C GLU A 167 0.83 -1.23 -30.20
N PRO A 168 0.33 -0.94 -31.44
CA PRO A 168 0.66 -1.74 -32.61
C PRO A 168 2.16 -1.73 -32.90
N PHE A 169 2.72 -2.87 -33.23
CA PHE A 169 4.13 -2.99 -33.60
C PHE A 169 4.32 -3.84 -34.87
N GLU A 170 5.49 -3.71 -35.49
CA GLU A 170 5.89 -4.49 -36.64
C GLU A 170 6.68 -5.73 -36.15
N ASP A 171 5.98 -6.85 -36.01
CA ASP A 171 6.58 -8.13 -35.58
C ASP A 171 7.51 -8.68 -36.66
N LEU A 172 8.79 -8.37 -36.54
CA LEU A 172 9.82 -8.71 -37.56
C LEU A 172 10.23 -10.18 -37.51
N ASN A 173 10.03 -10.86 -36.39
CA ASN A 173 10.41 -12.25 -36.20
C ASN A 173 9.22 -13.22 -36.11
N GLU A 174 8.00 -12.70 -36.22
CA GLU A 174 6.74 -13.46 -36.21
C GLU A 174 6.53 -14.26 -34.90
N ASN A 175 6.99 -13.73 -33.74
CA ASN A 175 6.80 -14.37 -32.44
C ASN A 175 5.54 -13.91 -31.68
N GLY A 176 4.89 -12.86 -32.17
CA GLY A 176 3.66 -12.29 -31.58
C GLY A 176 3.91 -11.43 -30.35
N VAL A 177 5.15 -11.07 -30.03
CA VAL A 177 5.56 -10.28 -28.88
C VAL A 177 6.46 -9.15 -29.35
N TYR A 178 6.28 -7.96 -28.80
CA TYR A 178 7.18 -6.84 -29.09
C TYR A 178 8.61 -7.12 -28.60
N ASP A 179 9.57 -6.96 -29.48
CA ASP A 179 10.98 -7.06 -29.18
C ASP A 179 11.67 -5.70 -29.33
N ASP A 180 12.67 -5.44 -28.49
CA ASP A 180 13.40 -4.17 -28.51
C ASP A 180 14.07 -3.93 -29.90
N GLY A 181 13.71 -2.81 -30.51
CA GLY A 181 14.16 -2.42 -31.84
C GLY A 181 13.14 -2.65 -32.97
N GLU A 182 11.99 -3.22 -32.69
CA GLU A 182 10.87 -3.25 -33.61
C GLU A 182 10.18 -1.87 -33.69
N ASN A 183 9.61 -1.58 -34.86
CA ASN A 183 8.85 -0.34 -35.02
C ASN A 183 7.47 -0.49 -34.37
N PHE A 184 7.00 0.54 -33.71
CA PHE A 184 5.66 0.57 -33.12
C PHE A 184 4.95 1.91 -33.35
N VAL A 185 3.64 1.95 -33.12
CA VAL A 185 2.85 3.17 -33.16
C VAL A 185 2.69 3.68 -31.75
N ASP A 186 3.42 4.73 -31.41
CA ASP A 186 3.40 5.36 -30.08
C ASP A 186 2.15 6.22 -29.91
N TRP A 187 1.09 5.63 -29.36
CA TRP A 187 -0.20 6.31 -29.16
C TRP A 187 -0.20 7.25 -27.95
N ASN A 188 0.63 6.97 -26.97
CA ASN A 188 0.69 7.76 -25.74
C ASN A 188 1.86 8.77 -25.73
N GLU A 189 2.63 8.84 -26.83
CA GLU A 189 3.75 9.77 -27.07
C GLU A 189 4.86 9.69 -26.00
N ASN A 190 5.07 8.50 -25.43
CA ASN A 190 6.11 8.28 -24.41
C ASN A 190 7.45 7.81 -25.00
N ASN A 191 7.52 7.50 -26.29
CA ASN A 191 8.63 6.93 -27.06
C ASN A 191 9.08 5.53 -26.57
N VAL A 192 8.18 4.81 -25.92
CA VAL A 192 8.37 3.43 -25.47
C VAL A 192 7.13 2.64 -25.84
N TRP A 193 7.31 1.44 -26.38
CA TRP A 193 6.16 0.58 -26.64
C TRP A 193 5.43 0.26 -25.33
N SER A 194 4.11 0.38 -25.36
CA SER A 194 3.26 0.22 -24.19
C SER A 194 2.29 -0.93 -24.37
N PRO A 195 2.32 -1.95 -23.50
CA PRO A 195 1.31 -3.01 -23.47
C PRO A 195 -0.03 -2.49 -22.98
N MET A 196 -1.10 -3.21 -23.26
CA MET A 196 -2.45 -2.92 -22.77
C MET A 196 -2.48 -2.73 -21.24
N VAL A 197 -1.75 -3.55 -20.50
CA VAL A 197 -1.58 -3.44 -19.05
C VAL A 197 -0.10 -3.32 -18.72
N GLU A 198 0.30 -2.13 -18.31
CA GLU A 198 1.67 -1.84 -17.84
C GLU A 198 1.73 -2.02 -16.32
N ILE A 199 2.72 -2.78 -15.85
CA ILE A 199 2.92 -3.07 -14.45
C ILE A 199 3.85 -2.03 -13.84
N LEU A 200 3.37 -1.30 -12.80
CA LEU A 200 4.09 -0.16 -12.24
C LEU A 200 4.85 -0.49 -10.94
N ALA A 201 4.33 -1.39 -10.11
CA ALA A 201 4.84 -1.58 -8.75
C ALA A 201 5.09 -3.04 -8.32
N LEU A 202 5.05 -3.98 -9.25
CA LEU A 202 5.30 -5.40 -8.94
C LEU A 202 6.69 -5.82 -9.41
N SER A 203 7.33 -6.73 -8.67
CA SER A 203 8.57 -7.35 -9.09
C SER A 203 8.33 -8.45 -10.15
N GLU A 204 9.38 -8.88 -10.83
CA GLU A 204 9.32 -9.95 -11.84
C GLU A 204 8.84 -11.32 -11.31
N ASN A 205 8.79 -11.48 -9.98
CA ASN A 205 8.39 -12.75 -9.34
C ASN A 205 6.86 -12.90 -9.20
N TRP A 206 6.07 -11.94 -9.66
CA TRP A 206 4.61 -12.02 -9.62
C TRP A 206 4.09 -12.79 -10.84
N ASP A 207 3.21 -13.76 -10.58
CA ASP A 207 2.41 -14.37 -11.65
C ASP A 207 1.29 -13.40 -12.04
N ILE A 208 1.30 -12.97 -13.30
CA ILE A 208 0.36 -12.01 -13.83
C ILE A 208 -0.40 -12.63 -14.98
N ASN A 209 -1.72 -12.53 -14.90
CA ASN A 209 -2.62 -12.99 -15.94
C ASN A 209 -3.55 -11.86 -16.35
N VAL A 210 -3.56 -11.52 -17.62
CA VAL A 210 -4.42 -10.50 -18.20
C VAL A 210 -5.30 -11.16 -19.25
N ASN A 211 -6.60 -11.00 -19.10
CA ASN A 211 -7.60 -11.38 -20.11
C ASN A 211 -8.42 -10.15 -20.46
N SER A 212 -8.62 -9.92 -21.73
CA SER A 212 -9.44 -8.82 -22.21
C SER A 212 -10.36 -9.27 -23.35
N ASP A 213 -11.51 -8.61 -23.44
CA ASP A 213 -12.32 -8.53 -24.64
C ASP A 213 -12.66 -7.05 -24.88
N ASP A 214 -13.55 -6.77 -25.83
CA ASP A 214 -13.89 -5.38 -26.19
C ASP A 214 -14.59 -4.60 -25.05
N GLU A 215 -15.18 -5.29 -24.07
CA GLU A 215 -16.02 -4.70 -23.02
C GLU A 215 -15.33 -4.65 -21.65
N GLU A 216 -14.37 -5.56 -21.41
CA GLU A 216 -13.80 -5.71 -20.10
C GLU A 216 -12.34 -6.21 -20.09
N ILE A 217 -11.63 -5.85 -19.03
CA ILE A 217 -10.30 -6.35 -18.74
C ILE A 217 -10.32 -7.04 -17.37
N THR A 218 -9.83 -8.25 -17.30
CA THR A 218 -9.57 -8.94 -16.02
C THR A 218 -8.09 -9.07 -15.80
N ILE A 219 -7.58 -8.53 -14.70
CA ILE A 219 -6.18 -8.61 -14.29
C ILE A 219 -6.11 -9.44 -13.01
N GLY A 220 -5.39 -10.57 -13.07
CA GLY A 220 -5.09 -11.41 -11.93
C GLY A 220 -3.60 -11.34 -11.61
N ILE A 221 -3.25 -11.12 -10.34
CA ILE A 221 -1.87 -11.15 -9.86
C ILE A 221 -1.77 -12.04 -8.63
N THR A 222 -0.68 -12.79 -8.49
CA THR A 222 -0.44 -13.62 -7.31
C THR A 222 1.04 -13.80 -7.00
N ASN A 223 1.40 -13.68 -5.72
CA ASN A 223 2.68 -14.09 -5.16
C ASN A 223 2.54 -14.39 -3.66
N TRP A 224 2.49 -15.65 -3.31
CA TRP A 224 2.36 -16.11 -1.92
C TRP A 224 3.69 -16.15 -1.16
N GLN A 225 4.81 -16.06 -1.85
CA GLN A 225 6.14 -16.13 -1.23
C GLN A 225 6.65 -14.73 -0.86
N GLU A 226 6.35 -13.76 -1.71
CA GLU A 226 6.73 -12.36 -1.54
C GLU A 226 5.50 -11.48 -1.75
N PRO A 227 4.57 -11.43 -0.78
CA PRO A 227 3.36 -10.64 -0.90
C PRO A 227 3.68 -9.15 -0.97
N LEU A 228 2.75 -8.37 -1.47
CA LEU A 228 2.84 -6.93 -1.57
C LEU A 228 2.74 -6.32 -0.18
N GLU A 229 3.83 -5.77 0.33
CA GLU A 229 3.90 -5.15 1.66
C GLU A 229 2.87 -4.02 1.84
N PRO A 230 2.45 -3.72 3.08
CA PRO A 230 1.56 -2.59 3.36
C PRO A 230 2.08 -1.26 2.79
N GLY A 231 1.17 -0.44 2.28
CA GLY A 231 1.49 0.87 1.71
C GLY A 231 0.55 1.32 0.61
N SER A 232 0.83 2.49 0.03
CA SER A 232 0.09 3.07 -1.09
C SER A 232 0.94 3.05 -2.35
N ARG A 233 0.38 2.57 -3.47
CA ARG A 233 1.10 2.46 -4.74
C ARG A 233 0.19 2.39 -5.95
N GLN A 234 0.73 2.79 -7.10
CA GLN A 234 0.13 2.58 -8.40
C GLN A 234 0.49 1.16 -8.85
N LEU A 235 -0.51 0.29 -9.04
CA LEU A 235 -0.28 -1.10 -9.43
C LEU A 235 -0.14 -1.25 -10.93
N PHE A 236 -1.09 -0.70 -11.67
CA PHE A 236 -1.20 -0.88 -13.12
C PHE A 236 -1.55 0.43 -13.80
N ARG A 237 -1.05 0.59 -15.04
CA ARG A 237 -1.63 1.48 -16.02
C ARG A 237 -2.36 0.64 -17.06
N ILE A 238 -3.60 1.01 -17.41
CA ILE A 238 -4.35 0.38 -18.49
C ILE A 238 -4.37 1.35 -19.65
N ASN A 239 -3.97 0.87 -20.80
CA ASN A 239 -3.90 1.61 -22.04
C ASN A 239 -5.06 1.20 -22.97
N TYR A 240 -5.65 2.18 -23.63
CA TYR A 240 -6.76 2.03 -24.56
C TYR A 240 -6.45 2.76 -25.85
N SER A 241 -6.95 2.24 -26.97
CA SER A 241 -7.15 3.04 -28.17
C SER A 241 -8.48 3.79 -28.07
N VAL A 242 -8.50 5.03 -28.53
CA VAL A 242 -9.72 5.84 -28.59
C VAL A 242 -10.39 5.63 -29.95
N GLY A 243 -11.57 5.00 -29.91
CA GLY A 243 -12.36 4.65 -31.10
C GLY A 243 -12.95 5.87 -31.82
N GLU A 244 -13.41 5.66 -33.08
CA GLU A 244 -14.01 6.71 -33.92
C GLU A 244 -15.34 7.26 -33.39
N ALA A 245 -15.98 6.57 -32.45
CA ALA A 245 -17.22 7.01 -31.81
C ALA A 245 -16.99 8.12 -30.78
N ALA A 246 -15.74 8.33 -30.33
CA ALA A 246 -15.38 9.36 -29.37
C ALA A 246 -15.54 10.76 -29.95
N SER A 247 -16.00 11.68 -29.12
CA SER A 247 -16.10 13.11 -29.42
C SER A 247 -15.23 13.94 -28.46
N LEU A 248 -14.85 15.12 -28.91
CA LEU A 248 -14.08 16.05 -28.07
C LEU A 248 -14.86 16.44 -26.82
N ASN A 249 -14.20 16.38 -25.67
CA ASN A 249 -14.69 16.60 -24.32
C ASN A 249 -15.66 15.50 -23.82
N ASP A 250 -15.76 14.35 -24.48
CA ASP A 250 -16.45 13.22 -23.89
C ASP A 250 -15.77 12.83 -22.58
N ILE A 251 -16.58 12.49 -21.59
CA ILE A 251 -16.15 11.95 -20.30
C ILE A 251 -16.67 10.53 -20.23
N ILE A 252 -15.76 9.58 -20.31
CA ILE A 252 -16.07 8.16 -20.40
C ILE A 252 -15.81 7.52 -19.05
N SER A 253 -16.80 6.84 -18.49
CA SER A 253 -16.67 6.15 -17.20
C SER A 253 -15.92 4.83 -17.38
N ILE A 254 -14.98 4.61 -16.48
CA ILE A 254 -14.28 3.34 -16.26
C ILE A 254 -14.75 2.81 -14.92
N THR A 255 -15.27 1.59 -14.87
CA THR A 255 -15.81 1.02 -13.64
C THR A 255 -15.14 -0.31 -13.31
N SER A 256 -14.93 -0.56 -12.01
CA SER A 256 -14.52 -1.87 -11.52
C SER A 256 -15.76 -2.64 -11.08
N GLU A 257 -16.06 -3.75 -11.74
CA GLU A 257 -17.22 -4.58 -11.42
C GLU A 257 -16.94 -5.53 -10.25
N SER A 258 -15.71 -5.96 -10.10
CA SER A 258 -15.31 -6.83 -9.01
C SER A 258 -13.85 -6.66 -8.65
N LEU A 259 -13.58 -6.76 -7.36
CA LEU A 259 -12.25 -6.79 -6.81
C LEU A 259 -12.17 -7.91 -5.77
N ILE A 260 -11.20 -8.78 -5.91
CA ILE A 260 -10.83 -9.78 -4.90
C ILE A 260 -9.41 -9.43 -4.45
N LEU A 261 -9.22 -9.21 -3.15
CA LEU A 261 -7.91 -9.02 -2.55
C LEU A 261 -7.74 -10.05 -1.45
N LEU A 262 -6.77 -10.94 -1.60
CA LEU A 262 -6.40 -11.89 -0.57
C LEU A 262 -5.09 -11.47 0.08
N ASP A 263 -5.09 -11.42 1.41
CA ASP A 263 -3.89 -11.19 2.19
C ASP A 263 -2.92 -12.38 2.10
N ALA A 264 -1.74 -12.26 2.72
CA ALA A 264 -0.72 -13.30 2.73
C ALA A 264 -1.18 -14.62 3.42
N TRP A 265 -2.29 -14.61 4.12
CA TRP A 265 -2.88 -15.78 4.80
C TRP A 265 -4.13 -16.33 4.09
N GLY A 266 -4.52 -15.72 2.96
CA GLY A 266 -5.64 -16.15 2.15
C GLY A 266 -7.00 -15.60 2.57
N ASN A 267 -7.05 -14.59 3.44
CA ASN A 267 -8.29 -13.95 3.86
C ASN A 267 -8.63 -12.78 2.94
N ASN A 268 -9.92 -12.63 2.67
CA ASN A 268 -10.43 -11.46 1.95
C ASN A 268 -10.76 -10.35 2.96
N GLY A 269 -9.93 -9.30 2.98
CA GLY A 269 -10.12 -8.14 3.85
C GLY A 269 -11.26 -7.23 3.36
N VAL A 270 -11.73 -6.34 4.25
CA VAL A 270 -12.67 -5.28 3.87
C VAL A 270 -12.00 -4.34 2.86
N THR A 271 -12.63 -4.16 1.72
CA THR A 271 -12.13 -3.28 0.67
C THR A 271 -13.06 -2.08 0.54
N THR A 272 -12.51 -0.89 0.72
CA THR A 272 -13.18 0.34 0.32
C THR A 272 -12.77 0.64 -1.11
N THR A 273 -13.71 0.72 -2.01
CA THR A 273 -13.43 0.97 -3.43
C THR A 273 -13.93 2.35 -3.84
N ASN A 274 -13.09 3.10 -4.54
CA ASN A 274 -13.54 4.09 -5.51
C ASN A 274 -13.48 3.40 -6.87
N ASN A 275 -14.53 2.67 -7.18
CA ASN A 275 -14.61 1.78 -8.35
C ASN A 275 -15.01 2.50 -9.64
N GLU A 276 -15.04 3.82 -9.63
CA GLU A 276 -15.31 4.66 -10.78
C GLU A 276 -14.13 5.61 -11.01
N GLY A 277 -13.65 5.67 -12.23
CA GLY A 277 -12.74 6.67 -12.75
C GLY A 277 -13.27 7.20 -14.07
N THR A 278 -12.72 8.26 -14.59
CA THR A 278 -13.12 8.85 -15.87
C THR A 278 -11.93 9.04 -16.80
N ILE A 279 -12.18 8.90 -18.10
CA ILE A 279 -11.26 9.33 -19.15
C ILE A 279 -11.89 10.48 -19.89
N THR A 280 -11.22 11.63 -19.87
CA THR A 280 -11.64 12.81 -20.64
C THR A 280 -10.96 12.82 -22.00
N ILE A 281 -11.74 12.89 -23.07
CA ILE A 281 -11.23 12.94 -24.44
C ILE A 281 -10.90 14.37 -24.84
N ASN A 282 -9.61 14.59 -25.10
CA ASN A 282 -9.07 15.88 -25.51
C ASN A 282 -8.80 15.92 -27.02
N ASP A 283 -8.66 17.11 -27.57
CA ASP A 283 -8.18 17.28 -28.94
C ASP A 283 -6.67 16.93 -29.02
N MET A 284 -6.26 16.14 -30.00
CA MET A 284 -4.83 15.89 -30.26
C MET A 284 -4.02 17.19 -30.40
N LEU A 285 -4.65 18.27 -30.86
CA LEU A 285 -4.01 19.58 -30.96
C LEU A 285 -3.75 20.24 -29.59
N SER A 286 -4.37 19.80 -28.49
CA SER A 286 -4.06 20.34 -27.17
C SER A 286 -2.77 19.75 -26.57
N ASN A 287 -2.38 18.56 -26.97
CA ASN A 287 -1.07 17.99 -26.65
C ASN A 287 0.03 18.51 -27.57
N SER A 288 -0.31 18.94 -28.81
CA SER A 288 0.64 19.62 -29.71
C SER A 288 1.12 20.98 -29.19
N LYS A 289 0.52 21.52 -28.14
CA LYS A 289 1.13 22.65 -27.41
C LYS A 289 2.46 22.30 -26.72
N ALA A 290 2.72 21.02 -26.47
CA ALA A 290 4.05 20.57 -26.07
C ALA A 290 5.05 20.64 -27.24
N PHE A 291 4.60 20.41 -28.48
CA PHE A 291 5.45 20.52 -29.67
C PHE A 291 5.66 21.97 -30.15
N ASN A 292 4.78 22.91 -29.81
CA ASN A 292 5.02 24.33 -30.13
C ASN A 292 6.11 24.97 -29.26
N ASN A 293 6.66 24.25 -28.33
CA ASN A 293 7.84 24.65 -27.55
C ASN A 293 9.07 23.81 -27.92
N ILE A 294 9.21 23.36 -29.18
CA ILE A 294 10.53 22.92 -29.65
C ILE A 294 11.46 24.13 -29.47
N PRO A 295 12.45 24.04 -28.58
CA PRO A 295 13.35 25.17 -28.38
C PRO A 295 13.98 25.52 -29.68
N THR A 296 13.89 26.77 -30.08
CA THR A 296 14.56 27.28 -31.29
C THR A 296 15.99 27.70 -31.02
N TYR A 297 16.39 27.69 -29.75
CA TYR A 297 17.73 27.99 -29.29
C TYR A 297 18.08 27.12 -28.07
N PHE A 298 19.35 26.94 -27.84
CA PHE A 298 19.86 26.26 -26.66
C PHE A 298 19.72 27.14 -25.42
N SER A 299 19.15 26.61 -24.33
CA SER A 299 19.05 27.31 -23.04
C SER A 299 19.27 26.39 -21.87
N ILE A 300 19.81 26.91 -20.78
CA ILE A 300 19.80 26.28 -19.47
C ILE A 300 18.59 26.80 -18.72
N ASP A 301 17.61 25.93 -18.47
CA ASP A 301 16.33 26.31 -17.91
C ASP A 301 16.37 26.38 -16.38
N LYS A 302 17.10 25.46 -15.76
CA LYS A 302 17.17 25.39 -14.30
C LYS A 302 18.41 24.65 -13.81
N ILE A 303 18.99 25.14 -12.73
CA ILE A 303 20.03 24.46 -11.95
C ILE A 303 19.53 24.41 -10.48
N PHE A 304 19.27 23.22 -9.95
CA PHE A 304 18.75 23.09 -8.59
C PHE A 304 19.19 21.76 -7.95
N PRO A 305 19.59 21.78 -6.66
CA PRO A 305 19.84 22.97 -5.84
C PRO A 305 21.09 23.73 -6.25
N ASN A 306 21.11 25.04 -6.02
CA ASN A 306 22.29 25.87 -6.21
C ASN A 306 22.40 26.84 -5.01
N PRO A 307 23.42 26.74 -4.11
CA PRO A 307 24.55 25.80 -4.18
C PRO A 307 24.15 24.33 -4.05
N PHE A 308 24.93 23.44 -4.67
CA PHE A 308 24.66 22.00 -4.64
C PHE A 308 25.25 21.33 -3.39
N ASN A 309 24.60 20.24 -2.91
CA ASN A 309 25.13 19.41 -1.82
C ASN A 309 24.47 18.01 -1.84
N PRO A 310 25.13 16.95 -2.20
CA PRO A 310 26.34 16.81 -3.04
C PRO A 310 26.00 16.73 -4.54
N ILE A 311 24.71 16.77 -4.92
CA ILE A 311 24.22 16.58 -6.30
C ILE A 311 23.39 17.79 -6.71
N THR A 312 23.53 18.24 -7.95
CA THR A 312 22.62 19.19 -8.57
C THR A 312 22.05 18.64 -9.88
N LYS A 313 20.82 19.02 -10.21
CA LYS A 313 20.15 18.70 -11.46
C LYS A 313 20.19 19.94 -12.37
N ILE A 314 20.65 19.75 -13.60
CA ILE A 314 20.67 20.79 -14.63
C ILE A 314 19.59 20.41 -15.66
N SER A 315 18.60 21.27 -15.84
CA SER A 315 17.60 21.14 -16.91
C SER A 315 17.96 22.12 -18.03
N PHE A 316 17.92 21.66 -19.28
CA PHE A 316 18.25 22.48 -20.43
C PHE A 316 17.36 22.10 -21.61
N SER A 317 17.15 23.05 -22.50
CA SER A 317 16.38 22.92 -23.72
C SER A 317 17.31 22.90 -24.95
N VAL A 318 17.01 22.02 -25.90
CA VAL A 318 17.85 21.81 -27.10
C VAL A 318 17.02 21.89 -28.37
N PRO A 319 17.45 22.61 -29.41
CA PRO A 319 16.78 22.59 -30.71
C PRO A 319 16.88 21.20 -31.36
N MET A 320 15.82 20.80 -32.06
CA MET A 320 15.74 19.49 -32.74
C MET A 320 16.79 19.30 -33.88
N SER A 321 17.46 20.35 -34.29
CA SER A 321 18.42 20.33 -35.39
C SER A 321 19.86 20.02 -34.98
N GLU A 322 20.12 19.74 -33.70
CA GLU A 322 21.49 19.58 -33.20
C GLU A 322 21.85 18.09 -33.00
N GLU A 323 22.88 17.64 -33.68
CA GLU A 323 23.51 16.34 -33.54
C GLU A 323 24.60 16.35 -32.45
N GLY A 324 24.22 16.22 -31.21
CA GLY A 324 25.13 16.05 -30.08
C GLY A 324 25.30 17.29 -29.20
N ILE A 325 25.24 17.04 -27.89
CA ILE A 325 25.33 18.07 -26.84
C ILE A 325 26.60 17.80 -26.04
N LYS A 326 27.37 18.87 -25.80
CA LYS A 326 28.49 18.81 -24.88
C LYS A 326 28.28 19.79 -23.73
N ILE A 327 28.17 19.25 -22.53
CA ILE A 327 28.12 20.04 -21.29
C ILE A 327 29.53 20.05 -20.69
N SER A 328 30.07 21.24 -20.40
CA SER A 328 31.36 21.41 -19.73
C SER A 328 31.17 22.23 -18.47
N ILE A 329 31.69 21.73 -17.36
CA ILE A 329 31.64 22.40 -16.04
C ILE A 329 33.06 22.90 -15.76
N TYR A 330 33.20 24.20 -15.46
CA TYR A 330 34.45 24.83 -15.14
C TYR A 330 34.47 25.30 -13.69
N ASN A 331 35.62 25.14 -13.06
CA ASN A 331 35.89 25.75 -11.77
C ASN A 331 36.30 27.20 -11.95
N ILE A 332 35.76 28.10 -11.16
CA ILE A 332 36.18 29.51 -11.09
C ILE A 332 37.31 29.58 -10.05
N LEU A 333 38.55 29.34 -10.46
CA LEU A 333 39.74 29.67 -9.70
C LEU A 333 40.41 30.89 -10.29
#